data_effca8ff23f9b4524d7379554412d2f3
#
_entry.id   effca8ff23f9b4524d7379554412d2f3
#
_cell.length_a   1.000
_cell.length_b   1.000
_cell.length_c   1.000
_cell.angle_alpha   90.00
_cell.angle_beta   90.00
_cell.angle_gamma   90.00
#
_symmetry.space_group_name_H-M   'P 1'
#
loop_
_entity.id
_entity.type
_entity.pdbx_description
1 polymer ?
#
loop_
_entity_poly.entity_id
_entity_poly.type
_entity_poly.pdbx_seq_one_letter_code
_entity_poly.pdbx_strand_id
1 'polypeptide(L)'
;MEEILVFGHKNPDTDSICSSIAMSNLRKQQGFNAIPCRLGEINKETKFVLDKLGVKSPKLLKTVSAQITDLNYVEKSTVSTEDSIKEALDLMTKENFSSLPVIDTEGYFKTMLSISDIANTYLEIDYSDLFSKYSTTFENLKEALEGEVISGNYPEGEIASNLKEASELEIWKKGDIVITTSLTDGIDKSIQAGARVVIVCCRKGDFISPRVTSECAIMLVRHSFFKAISLISQSISVGGILNTNKVLFNFNKEDFLNEIRGIMKDANQTNFPVLEDDGKVYGTIRTKHLIDFHRKKVIMVDHNEFSQSVEGIQDAHILEVVDHHKFANFQTNEATKIRTEPVGCTSTIIYGLYKEAKIEPDEKTALLMLSAILSDTLLFKSPTCTSRDVEVAKELAKLAKVDNISEYGMEMLVAGTSMAKSSMKEIINQDKKIFPIGDMEIAVAQINTVQIGELVARKEEIAKEIEHEIGKYGYSLFLFVVTDIINSNSLVFTYGKEIEIVENAFKKEVVNNEILLENVVSRKKQIIPFLMTAAQNM
;
A
#
# COMPACT_ATOMS: atom_id res chain seq x y z
N MET A 1 10.35 -14.01 10.12
CA MET A 1 9.16 -13.81 10.98
C MET A 1 8.35 -12.69 10.36
N GLU A 2 7.06 -12.91 10.21
CA GLU A 2 6.14 -11.89 9.67
C GLU A 2 6.13 -10.64 10.55
N GLU A 3 6.00 -9.48 9.91
CA GLU A 3 5.91 -8.20 10.59
C GLU A 3 4.55 -8.02 11.24
N ILE A 4 4.52 -7.46 12.45
CA ILE A 4 3.31 -7.01 13.15
C ILE A 4 3.40 -5.50 13.32
N LEU A 5 2.49 -4.77 12.68
CA LEU A 5 2.46 -3.30 12.75
C LEU A 5 1.65 -2.87 13.96
N VAL A 6 2.21 -2.04 14.83
CA VAL A 6 1.55 -1.57 16.06
C VAL A 6 1.37 -0.07 16.00
N PHE A 7 0.13 0.42 16.10
CA PHE A 7 -0.16 1.84 15.94
C PHE A 7 -1.36 2.31 16.77
N GLY A 8 -1.35 3.59 17.12
CA GLY A 8 -2.48 4.30 17.69
C GLY A 8 -3.36 4.98 16.63
N HIS A 9 -4.20 5.93 17.03
CA HIS A 9 -5.17 6.58 16.15
C HIS A 9 -4.54 7.60 15.16
N LYS A 10 -5.35 8.04 14.14
CA LYS A 10 -4.93 8.93 13.03
C LYS A 10 -4.33 10.26 13.44
N ASN A 11 -4.83 10.86 14.53
CA ASN A 11 -4.33 12.12 15.06
C ASN A 11 -3.53 11.84 16.35
N PRO A 12 -2.33 11.26 16.23
CA PRO A 12 -1.66 10.64 17.35
C PRO A 12 -1.29 11.69 18.41
N ASP A 13 -1.67 11.40 19.62
CA ASP A 13 -1.23 12.10 20.82
C ASP A 13 -0.09 11.35 21.52
N THR A 14 0.23 11.74 22.74
CA THR A 14 1.35 11.15 23.48
C THR A 14 1.05 9.70 23.88
N ASP A 15 -0.21 9.35 24.23
CA ASP A 15 -0.56 7.96 24.55
C ASP A 15 -0.49 7.08 23.30
N SER A 16 -1.10 7.49 22.20
CA SER A 16 -1.05 6.77 20.93
C SER A 16 0.37 6.36 20.52
N ILE A 17 1.31 7.28 20.58
CA ILE A 17 2.71 7.03 20.16
C ILE A 17 3.46 6.21 21.20
N CYS A 18 3.40 6.59 22.49
CA CYS A 18 4.12 5.89 23.55
C CYS A 18 3.60 4.47 23.74
N SER A 19 2.29 4.27 23.68
CA SER A 19 1.64 2.97 23.76
C SER A 19 2.01 2.06 22.57
N SER A 20 2.09 2.61 21.36
CA SER A 20 2.54 1.83 20.18
C SER A 20 3.97 1.32 20.35
N ILE A 21 4.88 2.16 20.88
CA ILE A 21 6.28 1.77 21.12
C ILE A 21 6.36 0.76 22.26
N ALA A 22 5.67 1.01 23.38
CA ALA A 22 5.69 0.12 24.55
C ALA A 22 5.13 -1.26 24.21
N MET A 23 4.00 -1.32 23.49
CA MET A 23 3.40 -2.58 23.04
C MET A 23 4.31 -3.33 22.07
N SER A 24 4.94 -2.62 21.13
CA SER A 24 5.92 -3.23 20.21
C SER A 24 7.11 -3.83 20.96
N ASN A 25 7.62 -3.14 21.99
CA ASN A 25 8.72 -3.63 22.81
C ASN A 25 8.33 -4.87 23.61
N LEU A 26 7.12 -4.92 24.16
CA LEU A 26 6.59 -6.12 24.81
C LEU A 26 6.54 -7.30 23.85
N ARG A 27 6.00 -7.12 22.66
CA ARG A 27 5.89 -8.18 21.65
C ARG A 27 7.24 -8.65 21.15
N LYS A 28 8.22 -7.75 20.99
CA LYS A 28 9.62 -8.12 20.65
C LYS A 28 10.25 -9.00 21.72
N GLN A 29 10.08 -8.67 22.99
CA GLN A 29 10.58 -9.48 24.09
C GLN A 29 9.92 -10.86 24.19
N GLN A 30 8.70 -10.99 23.65
CA GLN A 30 8.02 -12.27 23.48
C GLN A 30 8.42 -13.03 22.19
N GLY A 31 9.36 -12.51 21.39
CA GLY A 31 9.89 -13.16 20.19
C GLY A 31 9.16 -12.81 18.89
N PHE A 32 8.26 -11.81 18.88
CA PHE A 32 7.57 -11.36 17.67
C PHE A 32 8.33 -10.22 16.98
N ASN A 33 8.19 -10.10 15.66
CA ASN A 33 8.71 -8.98 14.88
C ASN A 33 7.69 -7.82 14.86
N ALA A 34 7.53 -7.13 15.99
CA ALA A 34 6.58 -6.03 16.14
C ALA A 34 7.25 -4.68 15.83
N ILE A 35 6.62 -3.87 14.98
CA ILE A 35 7.14 -2.58 14.51
C ILE A 35 6.19 -1.47 14.94
N PRO A 36 6.64 -0.48 15.74
CA PRO A 36 5.81 0.65 16.09
C PRO A 36 5.64 1.57 14.86
N CYS A 37 4.40 1.99 14.63
CA CYS A 37 4.03 2.90 13.55
C CYS A 37 3.23 4.08 14.09
N ARG A 38 3.15 5.15 13.30
CA ARG A 38 2.27 6.31 13.52
C ARG A 38 1.39 6.53 12.30
N LEU A 39 0.19 7.02 12.49
CA LEU A 39 -0.77 7.30 11.42
C LEU A 39 -0.82 8.78 11.03
N GLY A 40 -0.21 9.66 11.81
CA GLY A 40 -0.18 11.10 11.58
C GLY A 40 1.11 11.74 12.08
N GLU A 41 1.15 13.07 12.04
CA GLU A 41 2.27 13.84 12.58
C GLU A 41 2.25 13.87 14.11
N ILE A 42 3.43 13.78 14.72
CA ILE A 42 3.56 13.84 16.19
C ILE A 42 3.44 15.29 16.66
N ASN A 43 2.74 15.48 17.79
CA ASN A 43 2.60 16.76 18.43
C ASN A 43 3.88 17.18 19.18
N LYS A 44 3.93 18.43 19.67
CA LYS A 44 5.12 18.99 20.35
C LYS A 44 5.45 18.25 21.65
N GLU A 45 4.44 17.82 22.40
CA GLU A 45 4.58 17.08 23.65
C GLU A 45 5.23 15.71 23.42
N THR A 46 4.67 14.95 22.48
CA THR A 46 5.21 13.65 22.07
C THR A 46 6.66 13.79 21.56
N LYS A 47 6.91 14.84 20.77
CA LYS A 47 8.26 15.12 20.26
C LYS A 47 9.25 15.37 21.42
N PHE A 48 8.86 16.17 22.40
CA PHE A 48 9.67 16.41 23.60
C PHE A 48 10.03 15.10 24.32
N VAL A 49 9.05 14.21 24.51
CA VAL A 49 9.24 12.90 25.17
C VAL A 49 10.25 12.04 24.38
N LEU A 50 10.04 11.93 23.08
CA LEU A 50 10.92 11.12 22.22
C LEU A 50 12.36 11.68 22.17
N ASP A 51 12.50 13.00 22.02
CA ASP A 51 13.81 13.68 21.97
C ASP A 51 14.57 13.51 23.30
N LYS A 52 13.90 13.66 24.44
CA LYS A 52 14.48 13.48 25.79
C LYS A 52 15.02 12.05 25.99
N LEU A 53 14.35 11.05 25.42
CA LEU A 53 14.75 9.64 25.47
C LEU A 53 15.76 9.23 24.38
N GLY A 54 16.00 10.07 23.38
CA GLY A 54 16.74 9.69 22.18
C GLY A 54 16.08 8.52 21.42
N VAL A 55 14.73 8.48 21.42
CA VAL A 55 13.94 7.47 20.71
C VAL A 55 13.49 8.04 19.38
N LYS A 56 13.74 7.30 18.30
CA LYS A 56 13.30 7.72 16.96
C LYS A 56 11.77 7.67 16.87
N SER A 57 11.19 8.66 16.17
CA SER A 57 9.77 8.64 15.84
C SER A 57 9.40 7.37 15.08
N PRO A 58 8.26 6.71 15.41
CA PRO A 58 7.75 5.59 14.64
C PRO A 58 7.57 5.90 13.15
N LYS A 59 7.70 4.88 12.29
CA LYS A 59 7.50 4.99 10.85
C LYS A 59 6.06 5.43 10.55
N LEU A 60 5.90 6.39 9.62
CA LEU A 60 4.58 6.76 9.14
C LEU A 60 3.99 5.60 8.32
N LEU A 61 2.82 5.13 8.72
CA LEU A 61 2.05 4.10 8.04
C LEU A 61 0.84 4.76 7.36
N LYS A 62 0.79 4.75 6.06
CA LYS A 62 -0.29 5.38 5.29
C LYS A 62 -1.46 4.43 5.08
N THR A 63 -1.19 3.16 4.79
CA THR A 63 -2.21 2.16 4.51
C THR A 63 -1.75 0.75 4.90
N VAL A 64 -2.70 -0.11 5.23
CA VAL A 64 -2.54 -1.56 5.37
C VAL A 64 -3.37 -2.32 4.34
N SER A 65 -3.95 -1.62 3.35
CA SER A 65 -4.64 -2.25 2.23
C SER A 65 -3.75 -3.27 1.54
N ALA A 66 -4.36 -4.37 1.11
CA ALA A 66 -3.65 -5.43 0.40
C ALA A 66 -3.26 -4.98 -1.01
N GLN A 67 -2.05 -5.33 -1.44
CA GLN A 67 -1.46 -5.05 -2.73
C GLN A 67 -1.25 -6.35 -3.52
N ILE A 68 -0.91 -6.25 -4.80
CA ILE A 68 -0.59 -7.44 -5.61
C ILE A 68 0.59 -8.23 -5.02
N THR A 69 1.55 -7.55 -4.41
CA THR A 69 2.68 -8.17 -3.70
C THR A 69 2.26 -9.02 -2.50
N ASP A 70 1.06 -8.81 -1.97
CA ASP A 70 0.52 -9.60 -0.86
C ASP A 70 -0.21 -10.88 -1.34
N LEU A 71 -0.40 -11.07 -2.66
CA LEU A 71 -1.04 -12.28 -3.21
C LEU A 71 -0.19 -13.52 -2.92
N ASN A 72 -0.85 -14.61 -2.49
CA ASN A 72 -0.19 -15.91 -2.25
C ASN A 72 0.35 -16.53 -3.54
N TYR A 73 -0.21 -16.16 -4.69
CA TYR A 73 0.18 -16.69 -5.98
C TYR A 73 0.10 -15.64 -7.08
N VAL A 74 1.21 -15.47 -7.78
CA VAL A 74 1.32 -14.72 -9.03
C VAL A 74 2.03 -15.61 -10.04
N GLU A 75 1.42 -15.84 -11.19
CA GLU A 75 2.00 -16.66 -12.25
C GLU A 75 3.21 -15.96 -12.88
N LYS A 76 4.33 -16.66 -13.00
CA LYS A 76 5.59 -16.07 -13.50
C LYS A 76 5.92 -16.42 -14.95
N SER A 77 5.08 -17.22 -15.59
CA SER A 77 5.32 -17.69 -16.97
C SER A 77 5.19 -16.56 -17.98
N THR A 78 6.19 -16.41 -18.81
CA THR A 78 6.26 -15.47 -19.94
C THR A 78 6.76 -16.19 -21.17
N VAL A 79 6.54 -15.62 -22.33
CA VAL A 79 7.15 -16.07 -23.60
C VAL A 79 7.93 -14.92 -24.21
N SER A 80 9.07 -15.23 -24.84
CA SER A 80 9.88 -14.28 -25.58
C SER A 80 9.32 -14.05 -27.00
N THR A 81 9.62 -12.91 -27.59
CA THR A 81 9.36 -12.66 -29.01
C THR A 81 10.08 -13.66 -29.92
N GLU A 82 11.17 -14.28 -29.46
CA GLU A 82 11.96 -15.25 -30.21
C GLU A 82 11.46 -16.69 -30.07
N ASP A 83 10.70 -16.97 -28.96
CA ASP A 83 10.14 -18.32 -28.74
C ASP A 83 9.17 -18.69 -29.87
N SER A 84 9.02 -20.00 -30.11
CA SER A 84 8.09 -20.51 -31.11
C SER A 84 6.64 -20.54 -30.62
N ILE A 85 5.68 -20.54 -31.56
CA ILE A 85 4.26 -20.79 -31.21
C ILE A 85 4.12 -22.14 -30.51
N LYS A 86 4.93 -23.15 -30.80
CA LYS A 86 4.91 -24.45 -30.13
C LYS A 86 5.21 -24.30 -28.65
N GLU A 87 6.30 -23.64 -28.32
CA GLU A 87 6.66 -23.39 -26.89
C GLU A 87 5.60 -22.62 -26.17
N ALA A 88 5.04 -21.58 -26.81
CA ALA A 88 3.93 -20.82 -26.23
C ALA A 88 2.69 -21.69 -25.95
N LEU A 89 2.31 -22.57 -26.91
CA LEU A 89 1.18 -23.49 -26.75
C LEU A 89 1.42 -24.54 -25.66
N ASP A 90 2.63 -25.11 -25.61
CA ASP A 90 3.03 -26.07 -24.60
C ASP A 90 2.96 -25.45 -23.21
N LEU A 91 3.45 -24.22 -23.06
CA LEU A 91 3.38 -23.46 -21.80
C LEU A 91 1.94 -23.10 -21.43
N MET A 92 1.12 -22.62 -22.38
CA MET A 92 -0.31 -22.35 -22.15
C MET A 92 -1.05 -23.60 -21.68
N THR A 93 -0.75 -24.76 -22.29
CA THR A 93 -1.38 -26.03 -21.94
C THR A 93 -0.96 -26.48 -20.54
N LYS A 94 0.33 -26.45 -20.24
CA LYS A 94 0.90 -26.85 -18.96
C LYS A 94 0.34 -26.02 -17.81
N GLU A 95 0.27 -24.70 -17.94
CA GLU A 95 -0.15 -23.77 -16.91
C GLU A 95 -1.67 -23.47 -16.96
N ASN A 96 -2.39 -24.05 -17.92
CA ASN A 96 -3.82 -23.82 -18.14
C ASN A 96 -4.16 -22.32 -18.31
N PHE A 97 -3.41 -21.64 -19.19
CA PHE A 97 -3.61 -20.24 -19.55
C PHE A 97 -4.18 -20.10 -20.97
N SER A 98 -5.09 -19.12 -21.13
CA SER A 98 -5.62 -18.72 -22.45
C SER A 98 -4.78 -17.60 -23.11
N SER A 99 -3.90 -16.96 -22.36
CA SER A 99 -2.96 -15.97 -22.86
C SER A 99 -1.75 -15.84 -21.94
N LEU A 100 -0.60 -15.46 -22.50
CA LEU A 100 0.66 -15.26 -21.81
C LEU A 100 1.23 -13.87 -22.12
N PRO A 101 1.92 -13.22 -21.16
CA PRO A 101 2.68 -12.02 -21.46
C PRO A 101 3.88 -12.34 -22.35
N VAL A 102 4.07 -11.50 -23.36
CA VAL A 102 5.21 -11.55 -24.27
C VAL A 102 6.23 -10.50 -23.84
N ILE A 103 7.48 -10.92 -23.74
CA ILE A 103 8.62 -10.07 -23.41
C ILE A 103 9.60 -10.00 -24.60
N ASP A 104 10.37 -8.92 -24.66
CA ASP A 104 11.53 -8.86 -25.55
C ASP A 104 12.74 -9.57 -24.92
N THR A 105 13.86 -9.56 -25.63
CA THR A 105 15.13 -10.15 -25.19
C THR A 105 15.72 -9.53 -23.93
N GLU A 106 15.28 -8.31 -23.56
CA GLU A 106 15.70 -7.62 -22.34
C GLU A 106 14.73 -7.82 -21.17
N GLY A 107 13.59 -8.51 -21.41
CA GLY A 107 12.58 -8.85 -20.41
C GLY A 107 11.46 -7.80 -20.26
N TYR A 108 11.38 -6.80 -21.15
CA TYR A 108 10.32 -5.79 -21.13
C TYR A 108 9.02 -6.30 -21.74
N PHE A 109 7.91 -5.95 -21.13
CA PHE A 109 6.58 -6.31 -21.61
C PHE A 109 6.26 -5.67 -22.97
N LYS A 110 5.78 -6.48 -23.92
CA LYS A 110 5.33 -6.03 -25.24
C LYS A 110 3.81 -6.06 -25.39
N THR A 111 3.21 -7.21 -25.16
CA THR A 111 1.77 -7.44 -25.30
C THR A 111 1.38 -8.78 -24.65
N MET A 112 0.12 -9.18 -24.83
CA MET A 112 -0.37 -10.52 -24.47
C MET A 112 -0.59 -11.34 -25.74
N LEU A 113 0.00 -12.52 -25.79
CA LEU A 113 -0.31 -13.55 -26.80
C LEU A 113 -1.49 -14.39 -26.30
N SER A 114 -2.55 -14.49 -27.05
CA SER A 114 -3.72 -15.33 -26.74
C SER A 114 -3.86 -16.52 -27.68
N ILE A 115 -4.59 -17.56 -27.24
CA ILE A 115 -4.97 -18.69 -28.12
C ILE A 115 -5.71 -18.18 -29.36
N SER A 116 -6.51 -17.11 -29.25
CA SER A 116 -7.20 -16.52 -30.41
C SER A 116 -6.24 -15.90 -31.42
N ASP A 117 -5.12 -15.33 -31.00
CA ASP A 117 -4.11 -14.79 -31.91
C ASP A 117 -3.47 -15.91 -32.72
N ILE A 118 -3.11 -17.00 -32.04
CA ILE A 118 -2.55 -18.20 -32.66
C ILE A 118 -3.55 -18.83 -33.64
N ALA A 119 -4.82 -18.96 -33.22
CA ALA A 119 -5.87 -19.52 -34.07
C ALA A 119 -6.11 -18.67 -35.33
N ASN A 120 -6.17 -17.36 -35.20
CA ASN A 120 -6.34 -16.44 -36.31
C ASN A 120 -5.14 -16.57 -37.30
N THR A 121 -3.92 -16.67 -36.78
CA THR A 121 -2.73 -16.89 -37.59
C THR A 121 -2.87 -18.18 -38.39
N TYR A 122 -3.29 -19.29 -37.78
CA TYR A 122 -3.47 -20.57 -38.50
C TYR A 122 -4.53 -20.55 -39.60
N LEU A 123 -5.56 -19.69 -39.45
CA LEU A 123 -6.57 -19.53 -40.51
C LEU A 123 -6.06 -18.75 -41.73
N GLU A 124 -4.99 -17.98 -41.55
CA GLU A 124 -4.41 -17.10 -42.57
C GLU A 124 -3.12 -17.66 -43.19
N ILE A 125 -2.59 -18.81 -42.70
CA ILE A 125 -1.32 -19.37 -43.19
C ILE A 125 -1.47 -19.90 -44.61
N ASP A 126 -0.62 -19.37 -45.50
CA ASP A 126 -0.27 -20.00 -46.76
C ASP A 126 1.16 -20.56 -46.63
N TYR A 127 1.29 -21.88 -46.77
CA TYR A 127 2.59 -22.54 -46.62
C TYR A 127 3.58 -22.19 -47.74
N SER A 128 3.10 -21.67 -48.89
CA SER A 128 3.96 -21.28 -50.02
C SER A 128 4.79 -20.04 -49.70
N ASP A 129 4.35 -19.18 -48.81
CA ASP A 129 5.02 -17.93 -48.40
C ASP A 129 5.27 -17.82 -46.89
N LEU A 130 5.14 -18.93 -46.16
CA LEU A 130 5.18 -19.00 -44.70
C LEU A 130 6.36 -18.22 -44.12
N PHE A 131 7.58 -18.54 -44.53
CA PHE A 131 8.78 -17.94 -43.96
C PHE A 131 9.10 -16.55 -44.54
N SER A 132 8.41 -16.09 -45.56
CA SER A 132 8.50 -14.71 -46.03
C SER A 132 7.53 -13.79 -45.32
N LYS A 133 6.40 -14.34 -44.85
CA LYS A 133 5.34 -13.60 -44.14
C LYS A 133 5.57 -13.57 -42.62
N TYR A 134 6.07 -14.67 -42.09
CA TYR A 134 6.24 -14.84 -40.64
C TYR A 134 7.71 -15.14 -40.32
N SER A 135 8.26 -14.40 -39.35
CA SER A 135 9.63 -14.64 -38.87
C SER A 135 9.72 -15.97 -38.12
N THR A 136 10.78 -16.73 -38.40
CA THR A 136 11.15 -17.93 -37.66
C THR A 136 12.63 -18.20 -37.77
N THR A 137 13.19 -19.03 -36.89
CA THR A 137 14.59 -19.44 -36.91
C THR A 137 14.75 -20.92 -37.29
N PHE A 138 15.95 -21.30 -37.73
CA PHE A 138 16.27 -22.70 -37.96
C PHE A 138 16.21 -23.52 -36.66
N GLU A 139 16.52 -22.92 -35.53
CA GLU A 139 16.41 -23.50 -34.20
C GLU A 139 14.94 -23.83 -33.88
N ASN A 140 14.04 -22.85 -34.01
CA ASN A 140 12.60 -23.05 -33.80
C ASN A 140 12.02 -24.12 -34.73
N LEU A 141 12.46 -24.14 -36.00
CA LEU A 141 12.03 -25.15 -36.96
C LEU A 141 12.46 -26.56 -36.55
N LYS A 142 13.71 -26.73 -36.14
CA LYS A 142 14.24 -28.02 -35.67
C LYS A 142 13.52 -28.48 -34.39
N GLU A 143 13.33 -27.60 -33.41
CA GLU A 143 12.66 -27.93 -32.16
C GLU A 143 11.18 -28.26 -32.37
N ALA A 144 10.46 -27.46 -33.18
CA ALA A 144 9.05 -27.71 -33.45
C ALA A 144 8.84 -29.08 -34.11
N LEU A 145 9.72 -29.47 -35.03
CA LEU A 145 9.68 -30.74 -35.74
C LEU A 145 10.25 -31.92 -34.95
N GLU A 146 10.89 -31.70 -33.80
CA GLU A 146 11.67 -32.70 -33.08
C GLU A 146 12.69 -33.37 -33.99
N GLY A 147 13.32 -32.54 -34.84
CA GLY A 147 14.14 -32.99 -35.97
C GLY A 147 15.53 -33.46 -35.57
N GLU A 148 15.98 -34.59 -36.13
CA GLU A 148 17.32 -35.14 -35.97
C GLU A 148 18.16 -34.84 -37.23
N VAL A 149 19.21 -34.01 -37.10
CA VAL A 149 20.13 -33.74 -38.22
C VAL A 149 21.09 -34.90 -38.38
N ILE A 150 21.02 -35.60 -39.55
CA ILE A 150 21.82 -36.80 -39.82
C ILE A 150 22.99 -36.54 -40.74
N SER A 151 22.97 -35.43 -41.49
CA SER A 151 24.05 -35.08 -42.44
C SER A 151 24.04 -33.58 -42.74
N GLY A 152 25.19 -33.04 -43.11
CA GLY A 152 25.39 -31.63 -43.48
C GLY A 152 25.44 -30.70 -42.26
N ASN A 153 25.74 -29.42 -42.51
CA ASN A 153 25.76 -28.37 -41.50
C ASN A 153 24.38 -27.74 -41.42
N TYR A 154 23.70 -27.95 -40.29
CA TYR A 154 22.41 -27.30 -40.04
C TYR A 154 22.62 -25.80 -39.86
N PRO A 155 21.89 -24.96 -40.58
CA PRO A 155 22.05 -23.52 -40.49
C PRO A 155 21.53 -22.99 -39.15
N GLU A 156 21.98 -21.80 -38.79
CA GLU A 156 21.56 -21.05 -37.61
C GLU A 156 20.91 -19.72 -38.03
N GLY A 157 20.10 -19.14 -37.11
CA GLY A 157 19.47 -17.84 -37.27
C GLY A 157 18.18 -17.85 -38.08
N GLU A 158 17.80 -16.69 -38.59
CA GLU A 158 16.50 -16.45 -39.22
C GLU A 158 16.38 -17.13 -40.58
N ILE A 159 15.21 -17.70 -40.90
CA ILE A 159 14.92 -18.33 -42.18
C ILE A 159 14.42 -17.28 -43.17
N ALA A 160 15.19 -17.05 -44.22
CA ALA A 160 14.86 -16.13 -45.33
C ALA A 160 14.49 -16.85 -46.65
N SER A 161 14.23 -18.16 -46.58
CA SER A 161 13.95 -19.02 -47.76
C SER A 161 12.53 -19.57 -47.73
N ASN A 162 12.05 -20.15 -48.82
CA ASN A 162 10.71 -20.70 -48.91
C ASN A 162 10.67 -22.19 -48.52
N LEU A 163 9.51 -22.65 -48.09
CA LEU A 163 9.20 -24.06 -47.93
C LEU A 163 8.65 -24.61 -49.23
N LYS A 164 9.20 -25.74 -49.69
CA LYS A 164 8.79 -26.42 -50.94
C LYS A 164 8.59 -27.92 -50.71
N GLU A 165 7.65 -28.50 -51.41
CA GLU A 165 7.54 -29.96 -51.51
C GLU A 165 8.46 -30.52 -52.61
N ALA A 166 9.00 -31.72 -52.40
CA ALA A 166 9.92 -32.34 -53.34
C ALA A 166 9.32 -32.61 -54.73
N SER A 167 8.01 -32.60 -54.89
CA SER A 167 7.30 -32.73 -56.17
C SER A 167 7.29 -31.45 -57.01
N GLU A 168 7.58 -30.29 -56.43
CA GLU A 168 7.50 -28.96 -57.08
C GLU A 168 8.84 -28.48 -57.70
N LEU A 169 9.68 -29.36 -58.15
CA LEU A 169 11.09 -29.10 -58.54
C LEU A 169 11.31 -27.94 -59.51
N GLU A 170 10.35 -27.59 -60.37
CA GLU A 170 10.51 -26.54 -61.40
C GLU A 170 10.50 -25.10 -60.81
N ILE A 171 10.10 -24.91 -59.54
CA ILE A 171 9.86 -23.58 -58.92
C ILE A 171 10.92 -23.26 -57.84
N TRP A 172 11.91 -24.13 -57.65
CA TRP A 172 12.86 -24.00 -56.54
C TRP A 172 13.94 -22.95 -56.80
N LYS A 173 14.30 -22.27 -55.70
CA LYS A 173 15.46 -21.40 -55.66
C LYS A 173 16.55 -22.06 -54.82
N LYS A 174 17.81 -21.78 -55.18
CA LYS A 174 18.96 -22.20 -54.37
C LYS A 174 18.78 -21.65 -52.95
N GLY A 175 18.84 -22.53 -51.93
CA GLY A 175 18.70 -22.18 -50.53
C GLY A 175 17.31 -22.43 -49.94
N ASP A 176 16.33 -22.92 -50.71
CA ASP A 176 15.00 -23.28 -50.20
C ASP A 176 15.05 -24.45 -49.20
N ILE A 177 14.05 -24.52 -48.32
CA ILE A 177 13.81 -25.64 -47.40
C ILE A 177 12.85 -26.61 -48.11
N VAL A 178 13.21 -27.87 -48.16
CA VAL A 178 12.39 -28.88 -48.84
C VAL A 178 11.87 -29.92 -47.87
N ILE A 179 10.60 -30.25 -47.97
CA ILE A 179 9.98 -31.38 -47.26
C ILE A 179 9.68 -32.55 -48.19
N THR A 180 9.99 -33.75 -47.76
CA THR A 180 9.76 -34.98 -48.57
C THR A 180 9.43 -36.18 -47.70
N THR A 181 8.67 -37.13 -48.30
CA THR A 181 8.48 -38.48 -47.75
C THR A 181 9.35 -39.52 -48.44
N SER A 182 10.05 -39.12 -49.50
CA SER A 182 10.95 -40.00 -50.23
C SER A 182 12.27 -40.17 -49.48
N LEU A 183 12.66 -41.40 -49.22
CA LEU A 183 13.88 -41.77 -48.50
C LEU A 183 15.14 -41.82 -49.42
N THR A 184 14.94 -41.68 -50.75
CA THR A 184 16.00 -41.78 -51.76
C THR A 184 15.92 -40.63 -52.76
N ASP A 185 15.18 -40.79 -53.86
CA ASP A 185 15.13 -39.86 -54.98
C ASP A 185 14.75 -38.41 -54.58
N GLY A 186 13.83 -38.25 -53.69
CA GLY A 186 13.42 -36.89 -53.20
C GLY A 186 14.55 -36.16 -52.49
N ILE A 187 15.37 -36.88 -51.71
CA ILE A 187 16.53 -36.31 -51.04
C ILE A 187 17.60 -35.93 -52.07
N ASP A 188 17.95 -36.86 -53.02
CA ASP A 188 19.00 -36.64 -53.99
C ASP A 188 18.67 -35.48 -54.94
N LYS A 189 17.42 -35.39 -55.40
CA LYS A 189 16.93 -34.30 -56.23
C LYS A 189 16.96 -32.95 -55.45
N SER A 190 16.60 -32.95 -54.19
CA SER A 190 16.62 -31.75 -53.35
C SER A 190 18.05 -31.20 -53.17
N ILE A 191 19.00 -32.09 -52.92
CA ILE A 191 20.43 -31.73 -52.85
C ILE A 191 20.94 -31.17 -54.19
N GLN A 192 20.63 -31.83 -55.32
CA GLN A 192 21.03 -31.37 -56.67
C GLN A 192 20.43 -30.00 -57.01
N ALA A 193 19.20 -29.71 -56.56
CA ALA A 193 18.54 -28.43 -56.76
C ALA A 193 19.09 -27.32 -55.86
N GLY A 194 19.97 -27.64 -54.89
CA GLY A 194 20.62 -26.69 -54.01
C GLY A 194 19.79 -26.31 -52.79
N ALA A 195 18.96 -27.22 -52.28
CA ALA A 195 18.24 -27.02 -51.02
C ALA A 195 19.19 -26.73 -49.87
N ARG A 196 18.79 -25.85 -48.96
CA ARG A 196 19.55 -25.52 -47.74
C ARG A 196 19.32 -26.57 -46.65
N VAL A 197 18.06 -27.00 -46.50
CA VAL A 197 17.63 -28.05 -45.57
C VAL A 197 16.65 -28.98 -46.26
N VAL A 198 16.83 -30.28 -46.11
CA VAL A 198 15.86 -31.30 -46.53
C VAL A 198 15.24 -31.96 -45.31
N ILE A 199 13.95 -31.71 -45.10
CA ILE A 199 13.13 -32.30 -44.05
C ILE A 199 12.57 -33.62 -44.56
N VAL A 200 12.99 -34.73 -43.99
CA VAL A 200 12.58 -36.09 -44.41
C VAL A 200 11.58 -36.64 -43.39
N CYS A 201 10.31 -36.74 -43.79
CA CYS A 201 9.28 -37.38 -42.99
C CYS A 201 9.40 -38.90 -43.10
N CYS A 202 9.75 -39.57 -42.01
CA CYS A 202 9.97 -41.01 -41.97
C CYS A 202 9.27 -41.67 -40.79
N ARG A 203 9.05 -43.01 -40.90
CA ARG A 203 8.48 -43.80 -39.79
C ARG A 203 9.59 -44.32 -38.89
N LYS A 204 9.24 -44.72 -37.68
CA LYS A 204 10.17 -45.39 -36.77
C LYS A 204 10.61 -46.73 -37.40
N GLY A 205 11.92 -46.88 -37.63
CA GLY A 205 12.51 -48.07 -38.26
C GLY A 205 12.89 -47.89 -39.72
N ASP A 206 12.48 -46.79 -40.37
CA ASP A 206 12.97 -46.46 -41.72
C ASP A 206 14.48 -46.20 -41.65
N PHE A 207 15.20 -46.76 -42.63
CA PHE A 207 16.63 -46.56 -42.78
C PHE A 207 16.91 -45.61 -43.94
N ILE A 208 17.73 -44.59 -43.68
CA ILE A 208 18.22 -43.66 -44.69
C ILE A 208 19.72 -43.85 -44.81
N SER A 209 20.20 -44.14 -46.01
CA SER A 209 21.64 -44.23 -46.26
C SER A 209 22.30 -42.88 -46.00
N PRO A 210 23.40 -42.83 -45.26
CA PRO A 210 24.14 -41.60 -45.04
C PRO A 210 24.59 -40.98 -46.37
N ARG A 211 24.36 -39.67 -46.53
CA ARG A 211 24.83 -38.88 -47.67
C ARG A 211 25.86 -37.88 -47.20
N VAL A 212 26.96 -37.77 -47.88
CA VAL A 212 27.98 -36.77 -47.54
C VAL A 212 27.62 -35.48 -48.27
N THR A 213 27.11 -34.51 -47.54
CA THR A 213 26.83 -33.16 -48.05
C THR A 213 27.46 -32.16 -47.12
N SER A 214 28.07 -31.09 -47.65
CA SER A 214 28.63 -29.99 -46.85
C SER A 214 27.71 -28.76 -46.83
N GLU A 215 26.91 -28.57 -47.90
CA GLU A 215 26.10 -27.34 -48.06
C GLU A 215 24.61 -27.53 -47.76
N CYS A 216 24.12 -28.77 -47.69
CA CYS A 216 22.72 -29.10 -47.45
C CYS A 216 22.59 -29.93 -46.18
N ALA A 217 21.80 -29.49 -45.21
CA ALA A 217 21.47 -30.27 -44.04
C ALA A 217 20.31 -31.24 -44.31
N ILE A 218 20.43 -32.48 -43.86
CA ILE A 218 19.35 -33.48 -43.90
C ILE A 218 18.84 -33.70 -42.49
N MET A 219 17.57 -33.41 -42.30
CA MET A 219 16.90 -33.53 -41.01
C MET A 219 15.80 -34.59 -41.08
N LEU A 220 15.88 -35.59 -40.23
CA LEU A 220 14.84 -36.61 -40.08
C LEU A 220 13.77 -36.15 -39.10
N VAL A 221 12.52 -36.38 -39.47
CA VAL A 221 11.34 -36.04 -38.67
C VAL A 221 10.46 -37.29 -38.56
N ARG A 222 10.20 -37.73 -37.33
CA ARG A 222 9.46 -38.96 -37.03
C ARG A 222 7.94 -38.74 -36.99
N HIS A 223 7.44 -37.86 -37.86
CA HIS A 223 6.04 -37.53 -38.04
C HIS A 223 5.55 -37.83 -39.46
N SER A 224 4.24 -37.98 -39.63
CA SER A 224 3.65 -38.00 -40.97
C SER A 224 3.81 -36.65 -41.65
N PHE A 225 3.76 -36.61 -42.96
CA PHE A 225 3.87 -35.37 -43.76
C PHE A 225 2.91 -34.28 -43.26
N PHE A 226 1.63 -34.59 -43.09
CA PHE A 226 0.63 -33.62 -42.63
C PHE A 226 0.90 -33.13 -41.21
N LYS A 227 1.40 -34.00 -40.31
CA LYS A 227 1.78 -33.58 -38.97
C LYS A 227 3.02 -32.68 -38.98
N ALA A 228 3.99 -33.01 -39.83
CA ALA A 228 5.20 -32.18 -40.00
C ALA A 228 4.84 -30.78 -40.53
N ILE A 229 3.96 -30.67 -41.52
CA ILE A 229 3.45 -29.37 -42.02
C ILE A 229 2.78 -28.58 -40.90
N SER A 230 1.92 -29.21 -40.08
CA SER A 230 1.31 -28.56 -38.92
C SER A 230 2.35 -28.11 -37.87
N LEU A 231 3.43 -28.86 -37.68
CA LEU A 231 4.50 -28.49 -36.76
C LEU A 231 5.40 -27.36 -37.31
N ILE A 232 5.58 -27.32 -38.66
CA ILE A 232 6.30 -26.22 -39.31
C ILE A 232 5.58 -24.88 -39.02
N SER A 233 4.25 -24.81 -39.07
CA SER A 233 3.54 -23.59 -38.74
C SER A 233 3.67 -23.21 -37.23
N GLN A 234 3.97 -24.20 -36.39
CA GLN A 234 4.23 -23.95 -34.97
C GLN A 234 5.65 -23.45 -34.67
N SER A 235 6.56 -23.51 -35.67
CA SER A 235 7.91 -22.97 -35.54
C SER A 235 7.96 -21.44 -35.70
N ILE A 236 6.88 -20.80 -36.15
CA ILE A 236 6.80 -19.35 -36.28
C ILE A 236 7.13 -18.72 -34.94
N SER A 237 7.98 -17.71 -34.94
CA SER A 237 8.33 -16.96 -33.75
C SER A 237 7.13 -16.15 -33.25
N VAL A 238 6.92 -16.11 -31.94
CA VAL A 238 5.86 -15.34 -31.29
C VAL A 238 5.86 -13.90 -31.78
N GLY A 239 7.03 -13.28 -31.92
CA GLY A 239 7.18 -11.92 -32.43
C GLY A 239 6.54 -11.67 -33.78
N GLY A 240 6.52 -12.71 -34.66
CA GLY A 240 5.96 -12.63 -36.02
C GLY A 240 4.43 -12.56 -36.09
N ILE A 241 3.72 -12.88 -34.98
CA ILE A 241 2.25 -12.93 -34.93
C ILE A 241 1.65 -11.93 -33.97
N LEU A 242 2.45 -11.05 -33.35
CA LEU A 242 1.99 -10.14 -32.34
C LEU A 242 1.08 -9.07 -32.90
N ASN A 243 -0.08 -8.87 -32.24
CA ASN A 243 -0.89 -7.69 -32.42
C ASN A 243 -0.59 -6.67 -31.30
N THR A 244 0.27 -5.70 -31.60
CA THR A 244 0.69 -4.64 -30.66
C THR A 244 -0.35 -3.53 -30.49
N ASN A 245 -1.42 -3.52 -31.29
CA ASN A 245 -2.48 -2.51 -31.21
C ASN A 245 -3.60 -2.88 -30.21
N LYS A 246 -3.45 -3.97 -29.46
CA LYS A 246 -4.42 -4.36 -28.44
C LYS A 246 -4.43 -3.36 -27.28
N VAL A 247 -5.61 -2.92 -26.93
CA VAL A 247 -5.81 -2.19 -25.66
C VAL A 247 -5.89 -3.23 -24.53
N LEU A 248 -4.89 -3.24 -23.67
CA LEU A 248 -4.76 -4.18 -22.57
C LEU A 248 -4.68 -3.44 -21.25
N PHE A 249 -5.39 -3.97 -20.23
CA PHE A 249 -5.19 -3.55 -18.85
C PHE A 249 -3.96 -4.30 -18.30
N ASN A 250 -3.05 -3.56 -17.70
CA ASN A 250 -1.94 -4.07 -16.92
C ASN A 250 -1.92 -3.35 -15.56
N PHE A 251 -1.25 -3.94 -14.59
CA PHE A 251 -1.15 -3.43 -13.22
C PHE A 251 0.31 -3.32 -12.80
N ASN A 252 0.58 -2.42 -11.85
CA ASN A 252 1.86 -2.38 -11.15
C ASN A 252 1.79 -3.33 -9.95
N LYS A 253 2.90 -3.95 -9.58
CA LYS A 253 2.95 -4.88 -8.43
C LYS A 253 2.54 -4.23 -7.10
N GLU A 254 2.63 -2.90 -6.99
CA GLU A 254 2.22 -2.13 -5.81
C GLU A 254 0.75 -1.68 -5.84
N ASP A 255 0.00 -1.99 -6.90
CA ASP A 255 -1.42 -1.62 -7.00
C ASP A 255 -2.25 -2.33 -5.94
N PHE A 256 -3.26 -1.63 -5.42
CA PHE A 256 -4.13 -2.14 -4.37
C PHE A 256 -5.21 -3.09 -4.91
N LEU A 257 -5.42 -4.21 -4.21
CA LEU A 257 -6.38 -5.24 -4.64
C LEU A 257 -7.82 -4.74 -4.74
N ASN A 258 -8.23 -3.77 -3.89
CA ASN A 258 -9.56 -3.18 -3.93
C ASN A 258 -9.79 -2.36 -5.21
N GLU A 259 -8.79 -1.66 -5.72
CA GLU A 259 -8.87 -0.85 -6.94
C GLU A 259 -8.92 -1.73 -8.19
N ILE A 260 -8.01 -2.71 -8.28
CA ILE A 260 -7.92 -3.57 -9.45
C ILE A 260 -9.13 -4.51 -9.61
N ARG A 261 -9.81 -4.90 -8.51
CA ARG A 261 -11.02 -5.75 -8.57
C ARG A 261 -12.11 -5.16 -9.45
N GLY A 262 -12.34 -3.84 -9.36
CA GLY A 262 -13.30 -3.13 -10.19
C GLY A 262 -12.94 -3.24 -11.67
N ILE A 263 -11.69 -2.92 -12.00
CA ILE A 263 -11.16 -2.97 -13.38
C ILE A 263 -11.25 -4.38 -13.96
N MET A 264 -10.80 -5.39 -13.19
CA MET A 264 -10.79 -6.79 -13.63
C MET A 264 -12.19 -7.36 -13.83
N LYS A 265 -13.19 -6.87 -13.11
CA LYS A 265 -14.59 -7.32 -13.24
C LYS A 265 -15.21 -6.86 -14.56
N ASP A 266 -14.89 -5.64 -14.99
CA ASP A 266 -15.52 -4.99 -16.15
C ASP A 266 -14.71 -5.20 -17.45
N ALA A 267 -13.49 -5.71 -17.36
CA ALA A 267 -12.62 -5.94 -18.50
C ALA A 267 -12.96 -7.25 -19.23
N ASN A 268 -12.90 -7.23 -20.58
CA ASN A 268 -12.96 -8.44 -21.41
C ASN A 268 -11.62 -9.19 -21.46
N GLN A 269 -10.87 -9.16 -20.36
CA GLN A 269 -9.55 -9.77 -20.22
C GLN A 269 -9.56 -10.74 -19.04
N THR A 270 -8.95 -11.90 -19.18
CA THR A 270 -8.93 -12.94 -18.14
C THR A 270 -7.60 -13.05 -17.42
N ASN A 271 -6.50 -12.77 -18.13
CA ASN A 271 -5.14 -12.79 -17.61
C ASN A 271 -4.58 -11.37 -17.69
N PHE A 272 -4.18 -10.82 -16.57
CA PHE A 272 -3.71 -9.44 -16.45
C PHE A 272 -2.22 -9.44 -16.14
N PRO A 273 -1.38 -8.87 -17.02
CA PRO A 273 0.04 -8.73 -16.74
C PRO A 273 0.25 -7.74 -15.60
N VAL A 274 1.16 -8.07 -14.72
CA VAL A 274 1.63 -7.24 -13.64
C VAL A 274 3.06 -6.84 -13.95
N LEU A 275 3.36 -5.56 -13.85
CA LEU A 275 4.65 -5.00 -14.22
C LEU A 275 5.41 -4.48 -12.99
N GLU A 276 6.72 -4.51 -13.08
CA GLU A 276 7.64 -3.77 -12.24
C GLU A 276 7.66 -2.29 -12.66
N ASP A 277 8.22 -1.43 -11.81
CA ASP A 277 8.35 0.01 -12.09
C ASP A 277 9.20 0.31 -13.33
N ASP A 278 10.12 -0.59 -13.67
CA ASP A 278 10.98 -0.50 -14.86
C ASP A 278 10.31 -1.02 -16.13
N GLY A 279 9.07 -1.53 -16.08
CA GLY A 279 8.31 -2.06 -17.20
C GLY A 279 8.56 -3.53 -17.51
N LYS A 280 9.33 -4.24 -16.69
CA LYS A 280 9.49 -5.70 -16.80
C LYS A 280 8.29 -6.43 -16.22
N VAL A 281 8.10 -7.66 -16.66
CA VAL A 281 6.98 -8.49 -16.18
C VAL A 281 7.29 -9.03 -14.79
N TYR A 282 6.51 -8.57 -13.79
CA TYR A 282 6.48 -9.19 -12.46
C TYR A 282 5.76 -10.54 -12.49
N GLY A 283 4.69 -10.65 -13.28
CA GLY A 283 3.91 -11.88 -13.48
C GLY A 283 2.54 -11.64 -14.08
N THR A 284 1.65 -12.60 -13.90
CA THR A 284 0.27 -12.55 -14.40
C THR A 284 -0.71 -12.91 -13.27
N ILE A 285 -1.81 -12.17 -13.16
CA ILE A 285 -2.88 -12.45 -12.21
C ILE A 285 -4.21 -12.67 -12.94
N ARG A 286 -5.10 -13.40 -12.26
CA ARG A 286 -6.49 -13.64 -12.65
C ARG A 286 -7.42 -13.29 -11.49
N THR A 287 -8.67 -13.03 -11.75
CA THR A 287 -9.67 -12.68 -10.71
C THR A 287 -9.69 -13.67 -9.55
N LYS A 288 -9.48 -14.97 -9.81
CA LYS A 288 -9.42 -16.00 -8.76
C LYS A 288 -8.27 -15.81 -7.77
N HIS A 289 -7.16 -15.17 -8.18
CA HIS A 289 -6.00 -14.93 -7.31
C HIS A 289 -6.28 -13.87 -6.25
N LEU A 290 -7.24 -12.95 -6.50
CA LEU A 290 -7.61 -11.88 -5.57
C LEU A 290 -8.35 -12.33 -4.31
N ILE A 291 -8.68 -13.63 -4.21
CA ILE A 291 -9.40 -14.19 -3.07
C ILE A 291 -8.43 -14.60 -1.96
N ASP A 292 -7.22 -15.00 -2.33
CA ASP A 292 -6.22 -15.56 -1.43
C ASP A 292 -4.96 -14.67 -1.39
N PHE A 293 -4.79 -13.95 -0.29
CA PHE A 293 -3.67 -13.04 -0.06
C PHE A 293 -3.27 -12.98 1.41
N HIS A 294 -2.02 -12.64 1.67
CA HIS A 294 -1.50 -12.40 3.01
C HIS A 294 -2.03 -11.09 3.57
N ARG A 295 -2.78 -11.18 4.68
CA ARG A 295 -3.26 -10.02 5.40
C ARG A 295 -2.15 -9.47 6.29
N LYS A 296 -1.87 -8.15 6.21
CA LYS A 296 -0.91 -7.50 7.10
C LYS A 296 -1.40 -7.64 8.54
N LYS A 297 -0.53 -8.14 9.42
CA LYS A 297 -0.84 -8.34 10.84
C LYS A 297 -0.68 -7.05 11.61
N VAL A 298 -1.71 -6.69 12.38
CA VAL A 298 -1.74 -5.42 13.11
C VAL A 298 -2.14 -5.59 14.57
N ILE A 299 -1.64 -4.69 15.42
CA ILE A 299 -2.10 -4.48 16.78
C ILE A 299 -2.52 -3.01 16.87
N MET A 300 -3.76 -2.79 17.30
CA MET A 300 -4.31 -1.45 17.51
C MET A 300 -4.19 -1.09 19.00
N VAL A 301 -3.67 0.11 19.27
CA VAL A 301 -3.62 0.67 20.64
C VAL A 301 -4.33 2.02 20.65
N ASP A 302 -4.95 2.37 21.77
CA ASP A 302 -5.53 3.67 22.01
C ASP A 302 -6.64 4.08 21.02
N HIS A 303 -7.29 3.13 20.40
CA HIS A 303 -8.51 3.28 19.62
C HIS A 303 -9.11 1.95 19.24
N ASN A 304 -10.43 1.93 18.97
CA ASN A 304 -11.17 0.76 18.53
C ASN A 304 -12.17 1.07 17.39
N GLU A 305 -12.08 2.25 16.77
CA GLU A 305 -12.94 2.66 15.66
C GLU A 305 -12.16 2.68 14.34
N PHE A 306 -12.69 2.05 13.29
CA PHE A 306 -12.06 2.04 11.96
C PHE A 306 -11.91 3.45 11.36
N SER A 307 -12.85 4.35 11.69
CA SER A 307 -12.78 5.77 11.27
C SER A 307 -11.54 6.51 11.80
N GLN A 308 -11.02 6.08 12.94
CA GLN A 308 -9.82 6.61 13.58
C GLN A 308 -8.55 5.84 13.23
N SER A 309 -8.66 4.76 12.48
CA SER A 309 -7.56 3.84 12.16
C SER A 309 -6.93 4.14 10.79
N VAL A 310 -5.93 3.34 10.44
CA VAL A 310 -5.25 3.39 9.15
C VAL A 310 -6.17 3.00 7.99
N GLU A 311 -5.90 3.52 6.81
CA GLU A 311 -6.61 3.11 5.59
C GLU A 311 -6.40 1.62 5.31
N GLY A 312 -7.47 0.92 4.89
CA GLY A 312 -7.44 -0.52 4.61
C GLY A 312 -7.47 -1.43 5.84
N ILE A 313 -7.74 -0.90 7.03
CA ILE A 313 -7.77 -1.70 8.27
C ILE A 313 -8.73 -2.90 8.20
N GLN A 314 -9.82 -2.81 7.44
CA GLN A 314 -10.77 -3.91 7.23
C GLN A 314 -10.17 -5.09 6.45
N ASP A 315 -9.07 -4.87 5.72
CA ASP A 315 -8.35 -5.91 4.97
C ASP A 315 -7.23 -6.55 5.80
N ALA A 316 -6.87 -5.96 6.95
CA ALA A 316 -5.81 -6.46 7.81
C ALA A 316 -6.28 -7.60 8.72
N HIS A 317 -5.32 -8.39 9.21
CA HIS A 317 -5.52 -9.34 10.30
C HIS A 317 -5.23 -8.63 11.63
N ILE A 318 -6.29 -8.24 12.34
CA ILE A 318 -6.18 -7.56 13.62
C ILE A 318 -5.96 -8.60 14.71
N LEU A 319 -4.72 -8.70 15.18
CA LEU A 319 -4.33 -9.66 16.22
C LEU A 319 -4.82 -9.25 17.60
N GLU A 320 -4.73 -7.97 17.92
CA GLU A 320 -5.05 -7.46 19.24
C GLU A 320 -5.49 -5.99 19.19
N VAL A 321 -6.41 -5.63 20.10
CA VAL A 321 -6.82 -4.26 20.38
C VAL A 321 -6.64 -4.01 21.87
N VAL A 322 -5.91 -2.94 22.22
CA VAL A 322 -5.71 -2.49 23.60
C VAL A 322 -6.14 -1.04 23.71
N ASP A 323 -7.18 -0.75 24.49
CA ASP A 323 -7.80 0.56 24.47
C ASP A 323 -8.51 0.90 25.80
N HIS A 324 -8.59 2.16 26.13
CA HIS A 324 -9.30 2.68 27.31
C HIS A 324 -10.57 3.49 26.96
N HIS A 325 -10.84 3.68 25.67
CA HIS A 325 -12.01 4.40 25.20
C HIS A 325 -13.29 3.55 25.25
N LYS A 326 -14.45 4.21 25.10
CA LYS A 326 -15.71 3.51 24.90
C LYS A 326 -15.62 2.60 23.68
N PHE A 327 -16.16 1.41 23.79
CA PHE A 327 -16.19 0.47 22.67
C PHE A 327 -17.25 0.89 21.64
N ALA A 328 -16.85 0.99 20.37
CA ALA A 328 -17.73 1.36 19.27
C ALA A 328 -18.01 0.16 18.35
N ASN A 329 -18.66 0.39 17.20
CA ASN A 329 -18.89 -0.63 16.18
C ASN A 329 -17.56 -1.10 15.58
N PHE A 330 -17.16 -2.31 16.00
CA PHE A 330 -15.92 -2.95 15.57
C PHE A 330 -16.22 -4.38 15.12
N GLN A 331 -15.85 -4.71 13.89
CA GLN A 331 -16.03 -6.04 13.31
C GLN A 331 -14.70 -6.55 12.78
N THR A 332 -14.39 -7.80 13.08
CA THR A 332 -13.20 -8.48 12.55
C THR A 332 -13.60 -9.75 11.82
N ASN A 333 -12.82 -10.12 10.79
CA ASN A 333 -13.04 -11.34 10.04
C ASN A 333 -12.48 -12.58 10.76
N GLU A 334 -11.63 -12.37 11.76
CA GLU A 334 -10.94 -13.43 12.50
C GLU A 334 -11.01 -13.16 14.00
N ALA A 335 -10.72 -14.17 14.81
CA ALA A 335 -10.69 -14.03 16.27
C ALA A 335 -9.59 -13.06 16.69
N THR A 336 -9.98 -12.01 17.39
CA THR A 336 -9.10 -10.92 17.83
C THR A 336 -9.07 -10.87 19.35
N LYS A 337 -7.88 -10.70 19.92
CA LYS A 337 -7.74 -10.45 21.37
C LYS A 337 -8.08 -8.99 21.65
N ILE A 338 -9.05 -8.77 22.53
CA ILE A 338 -9.48 -7.41 22.91
C ILE A 338 -9.25 -7.22 24.40
N ARG A 339 -8.55 -6.13 24.74
CA ARG A 339 -8.33 -5.70 26.12
C ARG A 339 -8.75 -4.26 26.26
N THR A 340 -9.89 -4.03 26.91
CA THR A 340 -10.39 -2.69 27.24
C THR A 340 -10.63 -2.58 28.74
N GLU A 341 -10.21 -1.46 29.31
CA GLU A 341 -10.37 -1.19 30.74
C GLU A 341 -10.72 0.29 30.95
N PRO A 342 -11.61 0.60 31.91
CA PRO A 342 -12.01 1.99 32.20
C PRO A 342 -10.94 2.68 33.05
N VAL A 343 -9.79 2.97 32.46
CA VAL A 343 -8.64 3.69 33.04
C VAL A 343 -8.39 4.99 32.30
N GLY A 344 -7.50 5.81 32.80
CA GLY A 344 -7.20 7.12 32.21
C GLY A 344 -6.31 7.10 30.99
N CYS A 345 -5.63 5.97 30.68
CA CYS A 345 -4.64 5.89 29.62
C CYS A 345 -4.40 4.44 29.17
N THR A 346 -4.20 4.20 27.89
CA THR A 346 -3.89 2.88 27.33
C THR A 346 -2.57 2.31 27.88
N SER A 347 -1.57 3.15 28.12
CA SER A 347 -0.30 2.71 28.69
C SER A 347 -0.45 2.08 30.08
N THR A 348 -1.48 2.44 30.84
CA THR A 348 -1.82 1.77 32.12
C THR A 348 -2.18 0.30 31.90
N ILE A 349 -2.95 0.01 30.85
CA ILE A 349 -3.33 -1.35 30.46
C ILE A 349 -2.09 -2.12 29.96
N ILE A 350 -1.28 -1.50 29.11
CA ILE A 350 -0.07 -2.11 28.55
C ILE A 350 0.91 -2.50 29.65
N TYR A 351 1.09 -1.67 30.68
CA TYR A 351 1.91 -2.03 31.84
C TYR A 351 1.36 -3.27 32.56
N GLY A 352 0.03 -3.39 32.65
CA GLY A 352 -0.62 -4.61 33.14
C GLY A 352 -0.23 -5.84 32.32
N LEU A 353 -0.19 -5.70 30.98
CA LEU A 353 0.25 -6.79 30.08
C LEU A 353 1.73 -7.16 30.27
N TYR A 354 2.60 -6.20 30.56
CA TYR A 354 4.00 -6.47 30.95
C TYR A 354 4.06 -7.33 32.21
N LYS A 355 3.28 -6.99 33.25
CA LYS A 355 3.19 -7.77 34.49
C LYS A 355 2.66 -9.18 34.26
N GLU A 356 1.58 -9.32 33.48
CA GLU A 356 1.00 -10.61 33.13
C GLU A 356 2.01 -11.51 32.40
N ALA A 357 2.81 -10.91 31.51
CA ALA A 357 3.88 -11.60 30.77
C ALA A 357 5.13 -11.91 31.64
N LYS A 358 5.22 -11.39 32.87
CA LYS A 358 6.40 -11.44 33.76
C LYS A 358 7.65 -10.84 33.07
N ILE A 359 7.45 -9.79 32.31
CA ILE A 359 8.48 -9.01 31.63
C ILE A 359 8.56 -7.65 32.30
N GLU A 360 9.75 -7.16 32.60
CA GLU A 360 9.97 -5.82 33.11
C GLU A 360 10.32 -4.89 31.95
N PRO A 361 9.64 -3.73 31.79
CA PRO A 361 10.01 -2.76 30.79
C PRO A 361 11.36 -2.12 31.13
N ASP A 362 12.17 -1.83 30.11
CA ASP A 362 13.39 -1.07 30.29
C ASP A 362 13.10 0.40 30.68
N GLU A 363 14.13 1.11 31.12
CA GLU A 363 14.03 2.50 31.60
C GLU A 363 13.32 3.43 30.57
N LYS A 364 13.66 3.28 29.29
CA LYS A 364 13.05 4.10 28.22
C LYS A 364 11.59 3.76 28.01
N THR A 365 11.25 2.50 27.97
CA THR A 365 9.86 2.03 27.83
C THR A 365 9.02 2.42 29.03
N ALA A 366 9.58 2.34 30.23
CA ALA A 366 8.90 2.81 31.45
C ALA A 366 8.62 4.32 31.40
N LEU A 367 9.58 5.13 30.93
CA LEU A 367 9.38 6.58 30.80
C LEU A 367 8.38 6.93 29.70
N LEU A 368 8.34 6.19 28.58
CA LEU A 368 7.31 6.37 27.55
C LEU A 368 5.90 6.13 28.13
N MET A 369 5.69 5.02 28.82
CA MET A 369 4.39 4.72 29.43
C MET A 369 4.02 5.72 30.54
N LEU A 370 4.98 6.15 31.35
CA LEU A 370 4.76 7.21 32.34
C LEU A 370 4.32 8.51 31.66
N SER A 371 5.00 8.92 30.60
CA SER A 371 4.67 10.14 29.85
C SER A 371 3.25 10.09 29.27
N ALA A 372 2.84 8.95 28.73
CA ALA A 372 1.49 8.73 28.24
C ALA A 372 0.45 8.92 29.35
N ILE A 373 0.64 8.29 30.50
CA ILE A 373 -0.27 8.40 31.64
C ILE A 373 -0.38 9.85 32.13
N LEU A 374 0.75 10.56 32.23
CA LEU A 374 0.75 11.95 32.69
C LEU A 374 0.07 12.90 31.71
N SER A 375 0.19 12.63 30.42
CA SER A 375 -0.49 13.37 29.35
C SER A 375 -2.01 13.19 29.44
N ASP A 376 -2.50 11.97 29.32
CA ASP A 376 -3.94 11.68 29.26
C ASP A 376 -4.69 11.99 30.54
N THR A 377 -4.01 11.83 31.66
CA THR A 377 -4.59 12.14 32.99
C THR A 377 -4.38 13.59 33.41
N LEU A 378 -3.75 14.43 32.59
CA LEU A 378 -3.39 15.82 32.90
C LEU A 378 -2.78 15.93 34.33
N LEU A 379 -1.68 15.19 34.54
CA LEU A 379 -1.04 15.09 35.87
C LEU A 379 -2.02 14.63 36.97
N PHE A 380 -2.82 13.61 36.68
CA PHE A 380 -3.84 13.02 37.56
C PHE A 380 -5.03 13.93 37.88
N LYS A 381 -5.22 15.05 37.17
CA LYS A 381 -6.32 16.00 37.36
C LYS A 381 -7.53 15.72 36.46
N SER A 382 -7.38 14.91 35.41
CA SER A 382 -8.49 14.54 34.54
C SER A 382 -9.56 13.75 35.31
N PRO A 383 -10.84 14.00 35.02
CA PRO A 383 -11.93 13.16 35.55
C PRO A 383 -11.88 11.70 35.12
N THR A 384 -11.11 11.38 34.10
CA THR A 384 -10.90 10.01 33.59
C THR A 384 -9.81 9.27 34.37
N CYS A 385 -8.98 9.99 35.14
CA CYS A 385 -7.90 9.40 35.93
C CYS A 385 -8.45 8.48 37.02
N THR A 386 -7.88 7.29 37.15
CA THR A 386 -8.22 6.30 38.15
C THR A 386 -7.09 6.12 39.16
N SER A 387 -7.40 5.50 40.33
CA SER A 387 -6.36 5.12 41.30
C SER A 387 -5.30 4.21 40.69
N ARG A 388 -5.69 3.37 39.72
CA ARG A 388 -4.77 2.46 39.03
C ARG A 388 -3.76 3.22 38.16
N ASP A 389 -4.17 4.30 37.49
CA ASP A 389 -3.26 5.15 36.73
C ASP A 389 -2.18 5.75 37.64
N VAL A 390 -2.60 6.23 38.82
CA VAL A 390 -1.68 6.79 39.80
C VAL A 390 -0.71 5.75 40.37
N GLU A 391 -1.18 4.54 40.65
CA GLU A 391 -0.35 3.45 41.14
C GLU A 391 0.69 3.02 40.07
N VAL A 392 0.23 2.80 38.85
CA VAL A 392 1.09 2.42 37.71
C VAL A 392 2.12 3.50 37.43
N ALA A 393 1.72 4.78 37.42
CA ALA A 393 2.66 5.88 37.19
C ALA A 393 3.77 5.93 38.25
N LYS A 394 3.46 5.65 39.53
CA LYS A 394 4.47 5.57 40.60
C LYS A 394 5.44 4.41 40.44
N GLU A 395 4.95 3.27 39.95
CA GLU A 395 5.82 2.12 39.66
C GLU A 395 6.72 2.40 38.45
N LEU A 396 6.15 2.94 37.38
CA LEU A 396 6.88 3.34 36.18
C LEU A 396 7.93 4.41 36.45
N ALA A 397 7.62 5.39 37.30
CA ALA A 397 8.57 6.43 37.70
C ALA A 397 9.83 5.85 38.37
N LYS A 398 9.66 4.82 39.21
CA LYS A 398 10.81 4.11 39.82
C LYS A 398 11.67 3.41 38.76
N LEU A 399 11.04 2.71 37.81
CA LEU A 399 11.74 2.04 36.73
C LEU A 399 12.41 3.02 35.76
N ALA A 400 11.78 4.16 35.52
CA ALA A 400 12.27 5.24 34.68
C ALA A 400 13.26 6.18 35.39
N LYS A 401 13.53 5.98 36.69
CA LYS A 401 14.40 6.81 37.54
C LYS A 401 13.97 8.28 37.58
N VAL A 402 12.66 8.51 37.63
CA VAL A 402 12.07 9.85 37.75
C VAL A 402 11.76 10.10 39.23
N ASP A 403 12.53 10.99 39.87
CA ASP A 403 12.38 11.31 41.29
C ASP A 403 11.13 12.17 41.58
N ASN A 404 10.83 13.10 40.65
CA ASN A 404 9.69 14.02 40.81
C ASN A 404 8.75 13.94 39.58
N ILE A 405 7.69 13.14 39.73
CA ILE A 405 6.68 12.91 38.66
C ILE A 405 6.01 14.23 38.24
N SER A 406 5.69 15.10 39.25
CA SER A 406 4.99 16.35 38.95
C SER A 406 5.84 17.34 38.18
N GLU A 407 7.12 17.44 38.51
CA GLU A 407 8.09 18.30 37.79
C GLU A 407 8.28 17.81 36.36
N TYR A 408 8.54 16.52 36.17
CA TYR A 408 8.68 15.92 34.84
C TYR A 408 7.43 16.11 33.96
N GLY A 409 6.26 15.82 34.51
CA GLY A 409 5.00 15.97 33.79
C GLY A 409 4.67 17.43 33.46
N MET A 410 5.03 18.37 34.36
CA MET A 410 4.87 19.80 34.08
C MET A 410 5.81 20.24 32.94
N GLU A 411 7.09 19.81 32.94
CA GLU A 411 8.03 20.07 31.87
C GLU A 411 7.50 19.57 30.51
N MET A 412 6.92 18.37 30.47
CA MET A 412 6.32 17.77 29.30
C MET A 412 5.10 18.57 28.79
N LEU A 413 4.15 18.90 29.68
CA LEU A 413 2.96 19.68 29.33
C LEU A 413 3.32 21.09 28.85
N VAL A 414 4.30 21.75 29.47
CA VAL A 414 4.84 23.05 29.03
C VAL A 414 5.40 22.92 27.60
N ALA A 415 6.21 21.91 27.32
CA ALA A 415 6.74 21.67 25.99
C ALA A 415 5.65 21.47 24.93
N GLY A 416 4.56 20.76 25.31
CA GLY A 416 3.39 20.52 24.45
C GLY A 416 2.55 21.77 24.17
N THR A 417 2.41 22.62 25.18
CA THR A 417 1.51 23.79 25.13
C THR A 417 2.22 25.11 24.84
N SER A 418 3.56 25.15 24.79
CA SER A 418 4.32 26.37 24.52
C SER A 418 4.00 26.93 23.12
N MET A 419 3.64 28.21 23.12
CA MET A 419 3.28 29.00 21.95
C MET A 419 4.29 30.11 21.64
N ALA A 420 5.41 30.15 22.34
CA ALA A 420 6.44 31.20 22.23
C ALA A 420 6.95 31.42 20.79
N LYS A 421 6.95 30.38 19.97
CA LYS A 421 7.45 30.43 18.56
C LYS A 421 6.32 30.53 17.52
N SER A 422 5.05 30.46 17.92
CA SER A 422 3.92 30.50 16.99
C SER A 422 3.45 31.93 16.76
N SER A 423 3.09 32.26 15.53
CA SER A 423 2.48 33.54 15.21
C SER A 423 1.08 33.62 15.85
N MET A 424 0.60 34.82 16.18
CA MET A 424 -0.72 34.99 16.77
C MET A 424 -1.83 34.51 15.84
N LYS A 425 -1.65 34.70 14.54
CA LYS A 425 -2.56 34.16 13.52
C LYS A 425 -2.68 32.65 13.56
N GLU A 426 -1.58 31.93 13.74
CA GLU A 426 -1.62 30.46 13.89
C GLU A 426 -2.30 30.06 15.18
N ILE A 427 -2.02 30.74 16.28
CA ILE A 427 -2.57 30.45 17.59
C ILE A 427 -4.10 30.57 17.59
N ILE A 428 -4.65 31.71 17.15
CA ILE A 428 -6.10 31.94 17.21
C ILE A 428 -6.89 31.16 16.15
N ASN A 429 -6.20 30.62 15.13
CA ASN A 429 -6.84 29.80 14.07
C ASN A 429 -6.64 28.29 14.28
N GLN A 430 -5.85 27.86 15.25
CA GLN A 430 -5.51 26.45 15.47
C GLN A 430 -6.75 25.59 15.76
N ASP A 431 -7.68 26.06 16.61
CA ASP A 431 -8.97 25.40 16.86
C ASP A 431 -10.09 26.45 16.91
N LYS A 432 -10.25 27.17 15.79
CA LYS A 432 -11.34 28.13 15.59
C LYS A 432 -12.54 27.43 14.96
N LYS A 433 -13.72 27.65 15.55
CA LYS A 433 -15.01 27.19 15.01
C LYS A 433 -15.99 28.36 14.95
N ILE A 434 -16.85 28.36 13.91
CA ILE A 434 -17.86 29.37 13.67
C ILE A 434 -19.20 28.77 14.03
N PHE A 435 -20.00 29.53 14.78
CA PHE A 435 -21.34 29.15 15.23
C PHE A 435 -22.35 30.21 14.75
N PRO A 436 -23.26 29.84 13.85
CA PRO A 436 -24.37 30.72 13.49
C PRO A 436 -25.40 30.70 14.63
N ILE A 437 -25.76 31.88 15.13
CA ILE A 437 -26.79 32.06 16.18
C ILE A 437 -27.70 33.21 15.74
N GLY A 438 -28.93 32.89 15.24
CA GLY A 438 -29.79 33.87 14.56
C GLY A 438 -29.09 34.43 13.33
N ASP A 439 -29.08 35.77 13.20
CA ASP A 439 -28.38 36.48 12.12
C ASP A 439 -26.91 36.78 12.41
N MET A 440 -26.38 36.26 13.50
CA MET A 440 -25.01 36.49 13.96
C MET A 440 -24.09 35.32 13.65
N GLU A 441 -22.86 35.62 13.26
CA GLU A 441 -21.76 34.65 13.21
C GLU A 441 -20.79 34.88 14.38
N ILE A 442 -20.72 33.91 15.28
CA ILE A 442 -19.83 33.93 16.44
C ILE A 442 -18.65 33.00 16.19
N ALA A 443 -17.46 33.55 16.14
CA ALA A 443 -16.22 32.77 16.07
C ALA A 443 -15.72 32.46 17.49
N VAL A 444 -15.44 31.17 17.77
CA VAL A 444 -14.87 30.74 19.05
C VAL A 444 -13.64 29.90 18.79
N ALA A 445 -12.48 30.44 19.12
CA ALA A 445 -11.21 29.74 19.12
C ALA A 445 -10.89 29.28 20.54
N GLN A 446 -10.34 28.07 20.70
CA GLN A 446 -9.91 27.58 22.01
C GLN A 446 -8.52 26.97 21.93
N ILE A 447 -7.71 27.27 22.90
CA ILE A 447 -6.41 26.63 23.13
C ILE A 447 -6.28 26.22 24.58
N ASN A 448 -5.52 25.16 24.79
CA ASN A 448 -5.16 24.68 26.11
C ASN A 448 -3.72 25.06 26.43
N THR A 449 -3.46 25.52 27.64
CA THR A 449 -2.10 25.88 28.11
C THR A 449 -1.94 25.57 29.60
N VAL A 450 -0.70 25.36 29.99
CA VAL A 450 -0.30 25.32 31.42
C VAL A 450 0.34 26.63 31.87
N GLN A 451 0.55 27.58 30.94
CA GLN A 451 1.22 28.85 31.15
C GLN A 451 0.40 30.01 30.57
N ILE A 452 -0.73 30.31 31.19
CA ILE A 452 -1.60 31.42 30.74
C ILE A 452 -0.84 32.75 30.63
N GLY A 453 0.15 33.00 31.52
CA GLY A 453 0.93 34.23 31.56
C GLY A 453 1.70 34.51 30.25
N GLU A 454 2.10 33.49 29.49
CA GLU A 454 2.75 33.66 28.19
C GLU A 454 1.83 34.35 27.17
N LEU A 455 0.54 34.04 27.20
CA LEU A 455 -0.45 34.65 26.30
C LEU A 455 -0.97 35.97 26.80
N VAL A 456 -1.11 36.13 28.12
CA VAL A 456 -1.47 37.43 28.73
C VAL A 456 -0.41 38.49 28.42
N ALA A 457 0.87 38.12 28.39
CA ALA A 457 1.95 39.02 27.97
C ALA A 457 1.86 39.47 26.49
N ARG A 458 1.10 38.74 25.66
CA ARG A 458 0.90 39.00 24.22
C ARG A 458 -0.52 39.55 23.92
N LYS A 459 -1.21 40.08 24.89
CA LYS A 459 -2.61 40.51 24.72
C LYS A 459 -2.82 41.55 23.61
N GLU A 460 -1.87 42.46 23.40
CA GLU A 460 -1.95 43.43 22.29
C GLU A 460 -1.87 42.78 20.91
N GLU A 461 -1.07 41.71 20.76
CA GLU A 461 -1.03 40.93 19.53
C GLU A 461 -2.34 40.15 19.31
N ILE A 462 -2.91 39.58 20.41
CA ILE A 462 -4.22 38.92 20.39
C ILE A 462 -5.32 39.87 19.90
N ALA A 463 -5.40 41.07 20.52
CA ALA A 463 -6.37 42.08 20.14
C ALA A 463 -6.29 42.43 18.64
N LYS A 464 -5.10 42.78 18.17
CA LYS A 464 -4.87 43.17 16.78
C LYS A 464 -5.25 42.07 15.78
N GLU A 465 -4.92 40.82 16.07
CA GLU A 465 -5.23 39.72 15.15
C GLU A 465 -6.72 39.38 15.15
N ILE A 466 -7.39 39.43 16.32
CA ILE A 466 -8.84 39.20 16.41
C ILE A 466 -9.61 40.31 15.66
N GLU A 467 -9.22 41.57 15.84
CA GLU A 467 -9.82 42.70 15.11
C GLU A 467 -9.65 42.55 13.58
N HIS A 468 -8.47 42.08 13.15
CA HIS A 468 -8.22 41.77 11.76
C HIS A 468 -9.14 40.66 11.23
N GLU A 469 -9.32 39.57 12.00
CA GLU A 469 -10.21 38.45 11.65
C GLU A 469 -11.69 38.91 11.59
N ILE A 470 -12.15 39.72 12.55
CA ILE A 470 -13.50 40.30 12.54
C ILE A 470 -13.70 41.17 11.29
N GLY A 471 -12.74 42.05 10.98
CA GLY A 471 -12.82 42.93 9.80
C GLY A 471 -12.84 42.17 8.48
N LYS A 472 -12.11 41.06 8.42
CA LYS A 472 -12.01 40.24 7.21
C LYS A 472 -13.24 39.37 6.94
N TYR A 473 -13.80 38.75 7.98
CA TYR A 473 -14.86 37.75 7.85
C TYR A 473 -16.25 38.24 8.30
N GLY A 474 -16.33 39.41 8.95
CA GLY A 474 -17.58 39.99 9.38
C GLY A 474 -18.21 39.37 10.63
N TYR A 475 -17.43 38.70 11.47
CA TYR A 475 -17.95 38.10 12.71
C TYR A 475 -18.60 39.14 13.61
N SER A 476 -19.79 38.83 14.14
CA SER A 476 -20.48 39.68 15.12
C SER A 476 -19.77 39.66 16.47
N LEU A 477 -19.19 38.53 16.83
CA LEU A 477 -18.48 38.30 18.08
C LEU A 477 -17.33 37.30 17.86
N PHE A 478 -16.18 37.55 18.47
CA PHE A 478 -15.04 36.62 18.49
C PHE A 478 -14.64 36.37 19.94
N LEU A 479 -14.61 35.10 20.34
CA LEU A 479 -14.09 34.64 21.61
C LEU A 479 -12.81 33.86 21.39
N PHE A 480 -11.73 34.28 22.05
CA PHE A 480 -10.50 33.48 22.12
C PHE A 480 -10.36 32.94 23.55
N VAL A 481 -10.59 31.65 23.69
CA VAL A 481 -10.64 30.94 24.98
C VAL A 481 -9.26 30.34 25.24
N VAL A 482 -8.60 30.82 26.26
CA VAL A 482 -7.32 30.32 26.78
C VAL A 482 -7.59 29.49 28.02
N THR A 483 -7.59 28.18 27.90
CA THR A 483 -7.90 27.27 29.00
C THR A 483 -6.63 26.88 29.74
N ASP A 484 -6.59 27.26 31.05
CA ASP A 484 -5.60 26.74 31.99
C ASP A 484 -6.01 25.34 32.43
N ILE A 485 -5.34 24.35 31.89
CA ILE A 485 -5.65 22.95 32.19
C ILE A 485 -5.23 22.52 33.60
N ILE A 486 -4.35 23.29 34.25
CA ILE A 486 -3.88 23.01 35.59
C ILE A 486 -4.89 23.49 36.64
N ASN A 487 -5.41 24.70 36.45
CA ASN A 487 -6.34 25.31 37.38
C ASN A 487 -7.82 25.12 36.98
N SER A 488 -8.05 24.46 35.81
CA SER A 488 -9.40 24.21 35.28
C SER A 488 -10.22 25.48 35.03
N ASN A 489 -9.56 26.58 34.65
CA ASN A 489 -10.17 27.87 34.39
C ASN A 489 -9.91 28.29 32.94
N SER A 490 -10.77 29.13 32.38
CA SER A 490 -10.53 29.73 31.06
C SER A 490 -10.52 31.26 31.14
N LEU A 491 -9.46 31.86 30.65
CA LEU A 491 -9.42 33.29 30.33
C LEU A 491 -9.93 33.47 28.90
N VAL A 492 -10.98 34.26 28.75
CA VAL A 492 -11.60 34.50 27.46
C VAL A 492 -11.36 35.94 27.01
N PHE A 493 -10.71 36.12 25.88
CA PHE A 493 -10.60 37.39 25.18
C PHE A 493 -11.81 37.56 24.25
N THR A 494 -12.56 38.64 24.42
CA THR A 494 -13.87 38.85 23.80
C THR A 494 -13.86 40.15 22.99
N TYR A 495 -14.10 40.06 21.68
CA TYR A 495 -14.12 41.21 20.76
C TYR A 495 -15.34 41.14 19.85
N GLY A 496 -15.91 42.29 19.50
CA GLY A 496 -17.04 42.39 18.57
C GLY A 496 -18.11 43.36 19.07
N LYS A 497 -19.27 43.36 18.44
CA LYS A 497 -20.38 44.25 18.76
C LYS A 497 -21.29 43.71 19.82
N GLU A 498 -21.34 42.38 20.01
CA GLU A 498 -22.34 41.68 20.83
C GLU A 498 -21.72 41.13 22.11
N ILE A 499 -20.88 41.91 22.81
CA ILE A 499 -20.20 41.49 24.06
C ILE A 499 -21.20 41.18 25.16
N GLU A 500 -22.36 41.88 25.18
CA GLU A 500 -23.45 41.65 26.15
C GLU A 500 -23.95 40.19 26.16
N ILE A 501 -23.85 39.47 25.05
CA ILE A 501 -24.19 38.05 25.01
C ILE A 501 -23.30 37.25 25.97
N VAL A 502 -22.00 37.58 26.05
CA VAL A 502 -21.03 36.88 26.90
C VAL A 502 -21.32 37.21 28.36
N GLU A 503 -21.60 38.48 28.68
CA GLU A 503 -21.94 38.92 30.04
C GLU A 503 -23.22 38.26 30.55
N ASN A 504 -24.26 38.19 29.70
CA ASN A 504 -25.52 37.52 30.00
C ASN A 504 -25.34 35.98 30.14
N ALA A 505 -24.52 35.36 29.27
CA ALA A 505 -24.27 33.93 29.29
C ALA A 505 -23.59 33.48 30.58
N PHE A 506 -22.62 34.27 31.08
CA PHE A 506 -21.80 33.89 32.22
C PHE A 506 -22.14 34.70 33.48
N LYS A 507 -23.08 35.64 33.42
CA LYS A 507 -23.51 36.53 34.52
C LYS A 507 -22.30 37.24 35.17
N LYS A 508 -21.39 37.71 34.32
CA LYS A 508 -20.14 38.33 34.73
C LYS A 508 -19.74 39.40 33.71
N GLU A 509 -19.29 40.54 34.22
CA GLU A 509 -18.85 41.67 33.37
C GLU A 509 -17.55 41.35 32.63
N VAL A 510 -17.46 41.77 31.36
CA VAL A 510 -16.25 41.72 30.53
C VAL A 510 -15.45 43.00 30.79
N VAL A 511 -14.30 42.88 31.43
CA VAL A 511 -13.41 44.00 31.74
C VAL A 511 -12.22 44.03 30.81
N ASN A 512 -11.98 45.13 30.11
CA ASN A 512 -10.88 45.30 29.17
C ASN A 512 -10.82 44.18 28.08
N ASN A 513 -12.00 43.77 27.60
CA ASN A 513 -12.17 42.66 26.65
C ASN A 513 -11.77 41.28 27.22
N GLU A 514 -11.67 41.10 28.53
CA GLU A 514 -11.28 39.86 29.17
C GLU A 514 -12.36 39.43 30.20
N ILE A 515 -12.59 38.11 30.28
CA ILE A 515 -13.42 37.49 31.29
C ILE A 515 -12.78 36.20 31.78
N LEU A 516 -12.61 36.04 33.07
CA LEU A 516 -12.13 34.78 33.69
C LEU A 516 -13.33 33.91 34.05
N LEU A 517 -13.38 32.71 33.45
CA LEU A 517 -14.42 31.70 33.71
C LEU A 517 -13.83 30.58 34.56
N GLU A 518 -14.24 30.51 35.81
CA GLU A 518 -13.78 29.48 36.75
C GLU A 518 -14.50 28.15 36.49
N ASN A 519 -13.75 27.03 36.56
CA ASN A 519 -14.25 25.67 36.29
C ASN A 519 -14.88 25.47 34.90
N VAL A 520 -14.46 26.29 33.91
CA VAL A 520 -14.87 26.18 32.52
C VAL A 520 -13.68 25.76 31.68
N VAL A 521 -13.76 24.56 31.11
CA VAL A 521 -12.67 23.95 30.30
C VAL A 521 -13.14 23.42 28.95
N SER A 522 -14.45 23.38 28.72
CA SER A 522 -15.03 22.78 27.53
C SER A 522 -15.85 23.78 26.71
N ARG A 523 -15.34 24.20 25.55
CA ARG A 523 -16.09 25.00 24.60
C ARG A 523 -17.44 24.37 24.26
N LYS A 524 -17.47 23.07 23.91
CA LYS A 524 -18.66 22.36 23.46
C LYS A 524 -19.74 22.23 24.57
N LYS A 525 -19.34 21.98 25.81
CA LYS A 525 -20.27 21.67 26.89
C LYS A 525 -20.60 22.89 27.78
N GLN A 526 -19.67 23.82 27.92
CA GLN A 526 -19.73 24.87 28.91
C GLN A 526 -19.71 26.29 28.34
N ILE A 527 -19.33 26.50 27.07
CA ILE A 527 -19.29 27.84 26.47
C ILE A 527 -20.42 27.99 25.44
N ILE A 528 -20.45 27.17 24.40
CA ILE A 528 -21.40 27.30 23.30
C ILE A 528 -22.86 27.20 23.76
N PRO A 529 -23.29 26.24 24.61
CA PRO A 529 -24.68 26.16 25.05
C PRO A 529 -25.13 27.39 25.81
N PHE A 530 -24.24 27.96 26.63
CA PHE A 530 -24.57 29.17 27.41
C PHE A 530 -24.71 30.40 26.51
N LEU A 531 -23.81 30.57 25.52
CA LEU A 531 -23.91 31.65 24.51
C LEU A 531 -25.19 31.53 23.71
N MET A 532 -25.55 30.32 23.25
CA MET A 532 -26.77 30.07 22.47
C MET A 532 -28.03 30.44 23.28
N THR A 533 -28.06 30.05 24.56
CA THR A 533 -29.19 30.38 25.46
C THR A 533 -29.29 31.88 25.71
N ALA A 534 -28.17 32.57 25.95
CA ALA A 534 -28.15 34.02 26.16
C ALA A 534 -28.63 34.79 24.92
N ALA A 535 -28.15 34.41 23.73
CA ALA A 535 -28.53 35.05 22.47
C ALA A 535 -30.00 34.82 22.09
N GLN A 536 -30.62 33.71 22.52
CA GLN A 536 -32.06 33.46 22.31
C GLN A 536 -32.95 34.28 23.21
N ASN A 537 -32.43 34.77 24.32
CA ASN A 537 -33.16 35.54 25.33
C ASN A 537 -32.97 37.06 25.19
N MET A 538 -32.18 37.51 24.22
CA MET A 538 -32.00 38.90 23.81
C MET A 538 -32.94 39.24 22.67
#